data_54408e3f05cb416e5d4c383f4c33cf85
#
_entry.id   54408e3f05cb416e5d4c383f4c33cf85
#
_cell.length_a   1.000
_cell.length_b   1.000
_cell.length_c   1.000
_cell.angle_alpha   90.00
_cell.angle_beta   90.00
_cell.angle_gamma   90.00
#
_symmetry.space_group_name_H-M   'P 1'
#
loop_
_entity.id
_entity.type
_entity.pdbx_description
1 polymer ?
#
loop_
_entity_poly.entity_id
_entity_poly.type
_entity_poly.pdbx_seq_one_letter_code
_entity_poly.pdbx_strand_id
1 'polypeptide(L)'
;MSDVSHPRPVAPGVLGADSAHDDGGRIAKTGQTATTSRLAVARVTDAPVMPFGEQVFQRLLRHRVIFLGTQVDEDLANRICAELVLLAAEDSERDISIYINSPGGSVYAGLAIYDMMQYVPNDVATYAMGMAASMGQFLLCAGTTGKRYALPHAQVLMHQPSGGIGGTASDITIQAEQMLYVKHTLAERIAMHTGQSVEQIETDSDRDRWFTAEEAKDYGFVDHVIRSATEVPSEGPVS
;
A
#
# COMPACT_ATOMS: atom_id res chain seq x y z
N MET A 1 16.93 -6.35 -41.72
CA MET A 1 16.73 -5.08 -42.40
C MET A 1 15.23 -4.86 -42.56
N SER A 2 14.61 -4.11 -41.73
CA SER A 2 13.36 -3.34 -41.96
C SER A 2 13.07 -2.59 -40.67
N ASP A 3 13.41 -1.34 -40.72
CA ASP A 3 13.20 -0.31 -39.69
C ASP A 3 11.72 0.05 -39.67
N VAL A 4 11.08 0.00 -38.51
CA VAL A 4 9.72 0.52 -38.29
C VAL A 4 9.78 1.57 -37.20
N SER A 5 9.96 2.81 -37.63
CA SER A 5 9.87 4.00 -36.82
C SER A 5 8.42 4.28 -36.39
N HIS A 6 8.20 4.39 -35.08
CA HIS A 6 6.93 4.84 -34.50
C HIS A 6 6.89 6.39 -34.38
N PRO A 7 5.79 7.05 -34.77
CA PRO A 7 5.64 8.50 -34.62
C PRO A 7 5.25 8.90 -33.18
N ARG A 8 5.82 10.01 -32.71
CA ARG A 8 5.49 10.66 -31.42
C ARG A 8 4.16 11.41 -31.51
N PRO A 9 3.37 11.48 -30.43
CA PRO A 9 2.16 12.31 -30.40
C PRO A 9 2.49 13.80 -30.25
N VAL A 10 1.73 14.63 -31.00
CA VAL A 10 1.79 16.08 -31.04
C VAL A 10 0.89 16.67 -29.96
N ALA A 11 1.38 17.68 -29.25
CA ALA A 11 0.62 18.47 -28.26
C ALA A 11 -0.41 19.41 -28.94
N PRO A 12 -1.59 19.67 -28.33
CA PRO A 12 -2.55 20.63 -28.85
C PRO A 12 -2.16 22.08 -28.53
N GLY A 13 -2.19 22.91 -29.55
CA GLY A 13 -1.85 24.34 -29.53
C GLY A 13 -2.89 25.20 -28.84
N VAL A 14 -2.37 26.27 -28.26
CA VAL A 14 -3.06 27.42 -27.69
C VAL A 14 -3.65 28.26 -28.85
N LEU A 15 -4.96 28.58 -28.81
CA LEU A 15 -5.58 29.58 -29.65
C LEU A 15 -5.68 30.89 -28.87
N GLY A 16 -5.06 31.91 -29.44
CA GLY A 16 -4.99 33.28 -28.96
C GLY A 16 -6.20 34.15 -29.31
N ALA A 17 -6.18 35.28 -28.65
CA ALA A 17 -7.12 36.38 -28.61
C ALA A 17 -7.33 37.12 -29.92
N ASP A 18 -8.41 37.89 -29.98
CA ASP A 18 -8.59 39.28 -30.42
C ASP A 18 -10.09 39.56 -30.49
N SER A 19 -10.66 40.69 -30.24
CA SER A 19 -10.25 42.07 -30.34
C SER A 19 -11.28 42.99 -29.70
N ALA A 20 -10.84 44.16 -29.38
CA ALA A 20 -11.49 45.33 -28.83
C ALA A 20 -12.76 45.83 -29.58
N HIS A 21 -13.65 46.49 -28.83
CA HIS A 21 -14.17 47.81 -29.27
C HIS A 21 -14.55 48.71 -28.10
N ASP A 22 -14.10 49.93 -28.24
CA ASP A 22 -14.23 51.15 -27.48
C ASP A 22 -15.63 51.76 -27.66
N ASP A 23 -16.25 52.35 -26.65
CA ASP A 23 -16.86 53.68 -26.78
C ASP A 23 -17.43 54.27 -25.44
N GLY A 24 -17.06 55.51 -25.17
CA GLY A 24 -17.93 56.57 -24.79
C GLY A 24 -18.33 56.80 -23.33
N GLY A 25 -17.51 57.51 -22.62
CA GLY A 25 -17.79 58.67 -21.81
C GLY A 25 -19.05 58.85 -20.97
N ARG A 26 -18.89 59.03 -19.64
CA ARG A 26 -19.46 60.19 -18.92
C ARG A 26 -18.91 60.29 -17.47
N ILE A 27 -18.38 61.46 -17.20
CA ILE A 27 -17.95 61.94 -15.90
C ILE A 27 -19.18 62.23 -15.02
N ALA A 28 -19.25 61.71 -13.81
CA ALA A 28 -20.05 62.29 -12.73
C ALA A 28 -19.32 62.15 -11.38
N LYS A 29 -19.30 63.24 -10.67
CA LYS A 29 -18.52 63.54 -9.46
C LYS A 29 -19.07 62.90 -8.19
N THR A 30 -18.13 62.73 -7.27
CA THR A 30 -18.24 62.92 -5.80
C THR A 30 -19.08 61.98 -4.97
N GLY A 31 -18.36 61.29 -4.10
CA GLY A 31 -18.89 60.61 -2.91
C GLY A 31 -17.83 59.82 -2.24
N GLN A 32 -16.90 60.48 -1.50
CA GLN A 32 -16.01 59.74 -0.58
C GLN A 32 -16.85 59.21 0.58
N THR A 33 -17.14 57.93 0.54
CA THR A 33 -17.49 57.17 1.76
C THR A 33 -16.35 56.29 2.07
N ALA A 34 -15.67 56.58 3.18
CA ALA A 34 -14.66 55.74 3.78
C ALA A 34 -15.23 54.34 4.11
N THR A 35 -15.03 53.39 3.26
CA THR A 35 -15.33 52.00 3.57
C THR A 35 -14.22 51.47 4.44
N THR A 36 -14.45 51.45 5.73
CA THR A 36 -13.64 50.75 6.73
C THR A 36 -13.61 49.29 6.34
N SER A 37 -12.52 48.86 5.69
CA SER A 37 -12.26 47.47 5.43
C SER A 37 -12.10 46.75 6.77
N ARG A 38 -13.19 46.14 7.23
CA ARG A 38 -13.12 45.15 8.31
C ARG A 38 -12.42 43.95 7.71
N LEU A 39 -11.14 43.79 8.01
CA LEU A 39 -10.42 42.53 7.87
C LEU A 39 -11.25 41.46 8.60
N ALA A 40 -11.98 40.66 7.83
CA ALA A 40 -12.58 39.44 8.32
C ALA A 40 -11.45 38.52 8.74
N VAL A 41 -11.14 38.50 10.03
CA VAL A 41 -10.32 37.43 10.62
C VAL A 41 -11.10 36.15 10.39
N ALA A 42 -10.73 35.39 9.37
CA ALA A 42 -11.23 34.04 9.17
C ALA A 42 -10.98 33.27 10.47
N ARG A 43 -12.05 32.91 11.16
CA ARG A 43 -11.97 32.04 12.32
C ARG A 43 -11.40 30.71 11.85
N VAL A 44 -10.21 30.35 12.32
CA VAL A 44 -9.52 29.06 12.18
C VAL A 44 -10.26 27.99 13.00
N THR A 45 -11.57 27.87 12.91
CA THR A 45 -12.38 26.99 13.77
C THR A 45 -13.24 25.97 13.05
N ASP A 46 -13.06 25.74 11.75
CA ASP A 46 -13.79 24.73 11.00
C ASP A 46 -12.87 23.74 10.26
N ALA A 47 -11.77 23.32 10.86
CA ALA A 47 -11.14 22.08 10.46
C ALA A 47 -12.08 20.94 10.88
N PRO A 48 -12.50 20.04 9.97
CA PRO A 48 -13.32 18.90 10.35
C PRO A 48 -12.61 18.11 11.44
N VAL A 49 -13.28 17.93 12.58
CA VAL A 49 -12.75 17.10 13.68
C VAL A 49 -12.75 15.67 13.17
N MET A 50 -11.56 15.14 12.83
CA MET A 50 -11.42 13.76 12.42
C MET A 50 -11.85 12.81 13.55
N PRO A 51 -12.51 11.67 13.25
CA PRO A 51 -12.83 10.65 14.24
C PRO A 51 -11.57 10.25 15.03
N PHE A 52 -11.73 9.94 16.33
CA PHE A 52 -10.59 9.62 17.20
C PHE A 52 -9.68 8.53 16.65
N GLY A 53 -10.27 7.48 16.04
CA GLY A 53 -9.51 6.42 15.39
C GLY A 53 -8.60 6.92 14.26
N GLU A 54 -9.11 7.80 13.41
CA GLU A 54 -8.37 8.41 12.32
C GLU A 54 -7.18 9.25 12.84
N GLN A 55 -7.38 10.00 13.91
CA GLN A 55 -6.30 10.78 14.54
C GLN A 55 -5.17 9.90 15.07
N VAL A 56 -5.49 8.71 15.60
CA VAL A 56 -4.48 7.74 16.05
C VAL A 56 -3.66 7.22 14.87
N PHE A 57 -4.31 6.78 13.79
CA PHE A 57 -3.61 6.30 12.60
C PHE A 57 -2.73 7.37 11.95
N GLN A 58 -3.21 8.60 11.84
CA GLN A 58 -2.42 9.73 11.37
C GLN A 58 -1.19 10.01 12.25
N ARG A 59 -1.33 9.81 13.57
CA ARG A 59 -0.20 9.96 14.48
C ARG A 59 0.81 8.82 14.33
N LEU A 60 0.34 7.59 14.17
CA LEU A 60 1.19 6.43 13.92
C LEU A 60 1.96 6.56 12.59
N LEU A 61 1.31 7.06 11.55
CA LEU A 61 1.93 7.30 10.26
C LEU A 61 3.13 8.27 10.38
N ARG A 62 3.05 9.31 11.21
CA ARG A 62 4.20 10.20 11.49
C ARG A 62 5.37 9.49 12.16
N HIS A 63 5.11 8.36 12.80
CA HIS A 63 6.12 7.46 13.34
C HIS A 63 6.48 6.32 12.39
N ARG A 64 6.09 6.46 11.11
CA ARG A 64 6.36 5.51 10.03
C ARG A 64 5.72 4.13 10.25
N VAL A 65 4.57 4.12 10.92
CA VAL A 65 3.80 2.92 11.24
C VAL A 65 2.51 2.90 10.46
N ILE A 66 2.32 1.84 9.67
CA ILE A 66 1.13 1.55 8.87
C ILE A 66 0.40 0.36 9.47
N PHE A 67 -0.93 0.38 9.45
CA PHE A 67 -1.75 -0.75 9.90
C PHE A 67 -2.52 -1.39 8.75
N LEU A 68 -2.30 -2.68 8.55
CA LEU A 68 -3.11 -3.59 7.75
C LEU A 68 -3.98 -4.40 8.70
N GLY A 69 -5.09 -3.79 9.17
CA GLY A 69 -5.92 -4.30 10.26
C GLY A 69 -7.28 -4.85 9.84
N THR A 70 -7.55 -4.97 8.53
CA THR A 70 -8.82 -5.46 7.97
C THR A 70 -8.59 -6.36 6.78
N GLN A 71 -9.67 -6.73 6.09
CA GLN A 71 -9.59 -7.42 4.80
C GLN A 71 -8.83 -6.54 3.78
N VAL A 72 -8.01 -7.18 2.95
CA VAL A 72 -7.28 -6.53 1.86
C VAL A 72 -8.24 -6.31 0.70
N ASP A 73 -8.64 -5.06 0.50
CA ASP A 73 -9.44 -4.58 -0.62
C ASP A 73 -8.71 -3.45 -1.36
N GLU A 74 -9.31 -2.94 -2.40
CA GLU A 74 -8.73 -1.91 -3.27
C GLU A 74 -8.54 -0.59 -2.53
N ASP A 75 -9.47 -0.19 -1.66
CA ASP A 75 -9.37 1.07 -0.91
C ASP A 75 -8.23 1.03 0.11
N LEU A 76 -8.13 -0.08 0.86
CA LEU A 76 -7.03 -0.30 1.79
C LEU A 76 -5.68 -0.36 1.07
N ALA A 77 -5.62 -1.05 -0.07
CA ALA A 77 -4.39 -1.16 -0.86
C ALA A 77 -3.92 0.20 -1.37
N ASN A 78 -4.82 0.97 -1.98
CA ASN A 78 -4.51 2.31 -2.47
C ASN A 78 -4.03 3.23 -1.33
N ARG A 79 -4.64 3.14 -0.15
CA ARG A 79 -4.22 3.90 1.04
C ARG A 79 -2.81 3.51 1.47
N ILE A 80 -2.53 2.21 1.65
CA ILE A 80 -1.21 1.72 2.08
C ILE A 80 -0.13 2.08 1.05
N CYS A 81 -0.42 1.93 -0.25
CA CYS A 81 0.51 2.34 -1.31
C CYS A 81 0.82 3.84 -1.23
N ALA A 82 -0.19 4.69 -1.02
CA ALA A 82 0.02 6.13 -0.86
C ALA A 82 0.83 6.48 0.41
N GLU A 83 0.56 5.78 1.53
CA GLU A 83 1.32 5.93 2.78
C GLU A 83 2.79 5.53 2.59
N LEU A 84 3.08 4.42 1.89
CA LEU A 84 4.45 3.99 1.57
C LEU A 84 5.19 5.04 0.72
N VAL A 85 4.56 5.55 -0.34
CA VAL A 85 5.15 6.61 -1.20
C VAL A 85 5.40 7.89 -0.40
N LEU A 86 4.45 8.30 0.43
CA LEU A 86 4.60 9.48 1.28
C LEU A 86 5.79 9.34 2.23
N LEU A 87 5.86 8.22 2.96
CA LEU A 87 6.94 7.98 3.92
C LEU A 87 8.31 7.87 3.23
N ALA A 88 8.38 7.24 2.07
CA ALA A 88 9.61 7.17 1.28
C ALA A 88 10.08 8.54 0.78
N ALA A 89 9.13 9.42 0.42
CA ALA A 89 9.44 10.79 0.00
C ALA A 89 9.87 11.70 1.17
N GLU A 90 9.38 11.44 2.38
CA GLU A 90 9.77 12.19 3.59
C GLU A 90 11.18 11.82 4.08
N ASP A 91 11.54 10.52 4.01
CA ASP A 91 12.84 10.01 4.47
C ASP A 91 13.08 8.63 3.80
N SER A 92 14.07 8.54 2.95
CA SER A 92 14.40 7.36 2.17
C SER A 92 15.26 6.33 2.92
N GLU A 93 15.77 6.67 4.11
CA GLU A 93 16.74 5.85 4.85
C GLU A 93 16.09 5.06 5.99
N ARG A 94 15.11 5.67 6.67
CA ARG A 94 14.48 5.07 7.84
C ARG A 94 13.47 4.02 7.46
N ASP A 95 13.40 2.95 8.26
CA ASP A 95 12.46 1.86 8.09
C ASP A 95 10.99 2.32 8.11
N ILE A 96 10.14 1.58 7.40
CA ILE A 96 8.69 1.66 7.48
C ILE A 96 8.18 0.38 8.14
N SER A 97 7.32 0.50 9.15
CA SER A 97 6.76 -0.64 9.87
C SER A 97 5.31 -0.91 9.47
N ILE A 98 4.99 -2.13 9.04
CA ILE A 98 3.61 -2.55 8.72
C ILE A 98 3.15 -3.59 9.75
N TYR A 99 2.13 -3.23 10.54
CA TYR A 99 1.48 -4.13 11.49
C TYR A 99 0.30 -4.83 10.82
N ILE A 100 0.29 -6.16 10.85
CA ILE A 100 -0.64 -7.01 10.09
C ILE A 100 -1.53 -7.79 11.04
N ASN A 101 -2.85 -7.55 10.94
CA ASN A 101 -3.91 -8.34 11.57
C ASN A 101 -5.05 -8.47 10.56
N SER A 102 -4.91 -9.37 9.61
CA SER A 102 -5.77 -9.43 8.42
C SER A 102 -6.11 -10.86 8.02
N PRO A 103 -7.37 -11.12 7.63
CA PRO A 103 -7.78 -12.40 7.05
C PRO A 103 -7.32 -12.58 5.60
N GLY A 104 -6.62 -11.60 5.00
CA GLY A 104 -6.32 -11.56 3.57
C GLY A 104 -7.42 -10.86 2.78
N GLY A 105 -7.56 -11.19 1.49
CA GLY A 105 -8.56 -10.58 0.61
C GLY A 105 -8.17 -10.60 -0.86
N SER A 106 -8.43 -9.50 -1.58
CA SER A 106 -8.17 -9.35 -3.00
C SER A 106 -6.70 -9.57 -3.34
N VAL A 107 -6.43 -10.50 -4.24
CA VAL A 107 -5.07 -10.83 -4.67
C VAL A 107 -4.42 -9.64 -5.37
N TYR A 108 -5.15 -8.95 -6.26
CA TYR A 108 -4.58 -7.81 -6.99
C TYR A 108 -4.33 -6.61 -6.07
N ALA A 109 -5.19 -6.38 -5.10
CA ALA A 109 -4.97 -5.37 -4.06
C ALA A 109 -3.71 -5.70 -3.23
N GLY A 110 -3.54 -6.97 -2.84
CA GLY A 110 -2.34 -7.42 -2.13
C GLY A 110 -1.06 -7.33 -2.97
N LEU A 111 -1.12 -7.67 -4.26
CA LEU A 111 0.02 -7.51 -5.17
C LEU A 111 0.42 -6.04 -5.36
N ALA A 112 -0.54 -5.10 -5.38
CA ALA A 112 -0.23 -3.68 -5.45
C ALA A 112 0.55 -3.21 -4.20
N ILE A 113 0.15 -3.67 -2.99
CA ILE A 113 0.90 -3.38 -1.76
C ILE A 113 2.30 -4.02 -1.83
N TYR A 114 2.38 -5.29 -2.26
CA TYR A 114 3.64 -6.01 -2.41
C TYR A 114 4.62 -5.26 -3.31
N ASP A 115 4.19 -4.91 -4.52
CA ASP A 115 5.03 -4.19 -5.47
C ASP A 115 5.50 -2.86 -4.89
N MET A 116 4.64 -2.15 -4.16
CA MET A 116 5.02 -0.89 -3.52
C MET A 116 6.02 -1.10 -2.37
N MET A 117 5.87 -2.16 -1.57
CA MET A 117 6.86 -2.53 -0.54
C MET A 117 8.24 -2.81 -1.14
N GLN A 118 8.29 -3.43 -2.34
CA GLN A 118 9.55 -3.70 -3.03
C GLN A 118 10.09 -2.49 -3.81
N TYR A 119 9.23 -1.52 -4.15
CA TYR A 119 9.58 -0.36 -4.96
C TYR A 119 10.23 0.77 -4.13
N VAL A 120 9.76 1.00 -2.90
CA VAL A 120 10.33 2.04 -2.03
C VAL A 120 11.76 1.69 -1.63
N PRO A 121 12.66 2.69 -1.49
CA PRO A 121 14.06 2.44 -1.12
C PRO A 121 14.23 2.00 0.34
N ASN A 122 13.22 2.25 1.17
CA ASN A 122 13.25 1.95 2.60
C ASN A 122 13.16 0.46 2.87
N ASP A 123 13.79 0.00 3.95
CA ASP A 123 13.44 -1.30 4.52
C ASP A 123 12.01 -1.28 5.07
N VAL A 124 11.25 -2.32 4.74
CA VAL A 124 9.88 -2.47 5.21
C VAL A 124 9.82 -3.60 6.23
N ALA A 125 9.73 -3.23 7.52
CA ALA A 125 9.56 -4.18 8.61
C ALA A 125 8.09 -4.62 8.72
N THR A 126 7.85 -5.92 8.89
CA THR A 126 6.49 -6.48 9.02
C THR A 126 6.28 -7.15 10.36
N TYR A 127 5.09 -6.97 10.94
CA TYR A 127 4.75 -7.47 12.27
C TYR A 127 3.40 -8.18 12.24
N ALA A 128 3.38 -9.51 12.42
CA ALA A 128 2.13 -10.26 12.60
C ALA A 128 1.62 -10.11 14.02
N MET A 129 0.34 -9.73 14.17
CA MET A 129 -0.40 -9.75 15.43
C MET A 129 -1.80 -10.32 15.21
N GLY A 130 -2.30 -11.13 16.14
CA GLY A 130 -3.58 -11.80 15.97
C GLY A 130 -3.54 -12.80 14.81
N MET A 131 -3.81 -12.34 13.59
CA MET A 131 -3.85 -13.20 12.40
C MET A 131 -3.22 -12.55 11.17
N ALA A 132 -2.38 -13.28 10.47
CA ALA A 132 -1.89 -12.96 9.14
C ALA A 132 -2.26 -14.11 8.18
N ALA A 133 -3.38 -13.97 7.47
CA ALA A 133 -3.92 -15.05 6.65
C ALA A 133 -3.93 -14.69 5.17
N SER A 134 -3.69 -15.68 4.30
CA SER A 134 -3.80 -15.52 2.84
C SER A 134 -2.93 -14.35 2.34
N MET A 135 -3.51 -13.32 1.73
CA MET A 135 -2.76 -12.11 1.34
C MET A 135 -2.07 -11.41 2.52
N GLY A 136 -2.60 -11.54 3.76
CA GLY A 136 -1.91 -11.05 4.97
C GLY A 136 -0.62 -11.82 5.26
N GLN A 137 -0.61 -13.15 5.10
CA GLN A 137 0.61 -13.97 5.20
C GLN A 137 1.60 -13.64 4.08
N PHE A 138 1.11 -13.46 2.86
CA PHE A 138 1.92 -13.08 1.71
C PHE A 138 2.67 -11.76 1.96
N LEU A 139 1.97 -10.74 2.43
CA LEU A 139 2.57 -9.44 2.75
C LEU A 139 3.49 -9.51 3.99
N LEU A 140 3.19 -10.38 4.96
CA LEU A 140 4.06 -10.61 6.12
C LEU A 140 5.43 -11.11 5.70
N CYS A 141 5.49 -12.15 4.87
CA CYS A 141 6.77 -12.71 4.42
C CYS A 141 7.53 -11.82 3.43
N ALA A 142 6.84 -10.84 2.81
CA ALA A 142 7.40 -9.88 1.85
C ALA A 142 8.20 -8.74 2.50
N GLY A 143 8.21 -8.63 3.82
CA GLY A 143 9.05 -7.68 4.53
C GLY A 143 10.55 -7.89 4.29
N THR A 144 11.33 -6.87 4.57
CA THR A 144 12.79 -6.93 4.46
C THR A 144 13.35 -8.07 5.32
N THR A 145 14.20 -8.90 4.75
CA THR A 145 14.83 -10.03 5.43
C THR A 145 15.56 -9.56 6.69
N GLY A 146 15.31 -10.24 7.82
CA GLY A 146 15.81 -9.88 9.14
C GLY A 146 14.88 -8.91 9.90
N LYS A 147 13.87 -8.34 9.24
CA LYS A 147 12.93 -7.36 9.81
C LYS A 147 11.47 -7.84 9.74
N ARG A 148 11.24 -9.16 9.72
CA ARG A 148 9.92 -9.78 9.73
C ARG A 148 9.66 -10.41 11.10
N TYR A 149 8.60 -9.97 11.77
CA TYR A 149 8.32 -10.29 13.17
C TYR A 149 6.94 -10.90 13.34
N ALA A 150 6.80 -11.78 14.33
CA ALA A 150 5.51 -12.25 14.83
C ALA A 150 5.42 -12.05 16.34
N LEU A 151 4.25 -11.64 16.84
CA LEU A 151 3.95 -11.71 18.26
C LEU A 151 3.64 -13.16 18.66
N PRO A 152 3.85 -13.59 19.93
CA PRO A 152 3.83 -15.00 20.32
C PRO A 152 2.52 -15.75 20.05
N HIS A 153 1.41 -15.04 20.00
CA HIS A 153 0.07 -15.61 19.77
C HIS A 153 -0.48 -15.32 18.36
N ALA A 154 0.34 -14.73 17.48
CA ALA A 154 -0.05 -14.55 16.09
C ALA A 154 -0.20 -15.91 15.40
N GLN A 155 -1.24 -16.01 14.59
CA GLN A 155 -1.50 -17.17 13.73
C GLN A 155 -1.25 -16.78 12.28
N VAL A 156 -0.55 -17.63 11.55
CA VAL A 156 -0.30 -17.43 10.12
C VAL A 156 -1.03 -18.50 9.34
N LEU A 157 -1.76 -18.13 8.30
CA LEU A 157 -2.47 -19.07 7.42
C LEU A 157 -1.97 -18.90 5.98
N MET A 158 -1.50 -19.98 5.40
CA MET A 158 -1.20 -20.09 3.97
C MET A 158 -2.23 -20.99 3.28
N HIS A 159 -2.74 -20.54 2.14
CA HIS A 159 -3.55 -21.33 1.22
C HIS A 159 -3.46 -20.77 -0.20
N GLN A 160 -3.80 -21.60 -1.20
CA GLN A 160 -3.85 -21.16 -2.59
C GLN A 160 -4.94 -20.11 -2.84
N PRO A 161 -4.80 -19.22 -3.84
CA PRO A 161 -5.84 -18.29 -4.19
C PRO A 161 -7.11 -19.03 -4.58
N SER A 162 -8.26 -18.50 -4.16
CA SER A 162 -9.59 -19.02 -4.48
C SER A 162 -10.46 -17.91 -5.08
N GLY A 163 -11.34 -18.28 -5.99
CA GLY A 163 -12.27 -17.34 -6.62
C GLY A 163 -13.30 -18.07 -7.45
N GLY A 164 -14.45 -17.40 -7.68
CA GLY A 164 -15.45 -17.88 -8.63
C GLY A 164 -15.05 -17.52 -10.06
N ILE A 165 -15.24 -18.44 -11.00
CA ILE A 165 -15.13 -18.23 -12.44
C ILE A 165 -16.50 -18.44 -13.09
N GLY A 166 -16.80 -17.67 -14.14
CA GLY A 166 -18.10 -17.78 -14.83
C GLY A 166 -18.11 -17.01 -16.15
N GLY A 167 -19.20 -17.20 -16.90
CA GLY A 167 -19.36 -16.61 -18.22
C GLY A 167 -19.50 -17.68 -19.32
N THR A 168 -19.11 -17.35 -20.54
CA THR A 168 -19.04 -18.32 -21.65
C THR A 168 -17.90 -19.32 -21.44
N ALA A 169 -17.89 -20.43 -22.18
CA ALA A 169 -16.78 -21.40 -22.12
C ALA A 169 -15.40 -20.75 -22.37
N SER A 170 -15.34 -19.80 -23.30
CA SER A 170 -14.11 -19.05 -23.57
C SER A 170 -13.70 -18.16 -22.39
N ASP A 171 -14.65 -17.48 -21.74
CA ASP A 171 -14.35 -16.65 -20.56
C ASP A 171 -13.84 -17.51 -19.41
N ILE A 172 -14.42 -18.69 -19.19
CA ILE A 172 -14.00 -19.64 -18.15
C ILE A 172 -12.56 -20.08 -18.41
N THR A 173 -12.19 -20.39 -19.67
CA THR A 173 -10.82 -20.78 -20.01
C THR A 173 -9.83 -19.67 -19.70
N ILE A 174 -10.11 -18.44 -20.14
CA ILE A 174 -9.26 -17.28 -19.88
C ILE A 174 -9.07 -17.01 -18.38
N GLN A 175 -10.18 -17.09 -17.61
CA GLN A 175 -10.13 -16.86 -16.16
C GLN A 175 -9.35 -17.98 -15.44
N ALA A 176 -9.47 -19.22 -15.90
CA ALA A 176 -8.71 -20.35 -15.34
C ALA A 176 -7.19 -20.20 -15.60
N GLU A 177 -6.81 -19.85 -16.82
CA GLU A 177 -5.41 -19.57 -17.17
C GLU A 177 -4.84 -18.42 -16.31
N GLN A 178 -5.58 -17.34 -16.15
CA GLN A 178 -5.17 -16.21 -15.30
C GLN A 178 -5.04 -16.61 -13.82
N MET A 179 -5.95 -17.45 -13.31
CA MET A 179 -5.86 -17.95 -11.93
C MET A 179 -4.64 -18.82 -11.71
N LEU A 180 -4.30 -19.68 -12.66
CA LEU A 180 -3.10 -20.51 -12.60
C LEU A 180 -1.82 -19.66 -12.66
N TYR A 181 -1.79 -18.64 -13.50
CA TYR A 181 -0.68 -17.67 -13.56
C TYR A 181 -0.49 -16.97 -12.22
N VAL A 182 -1.56 -16.44 -11.63
CA VAL A 182 -1.50 -15.75 -10.34
C VAL A 182 -1.08 -16.71 -9.21
N LYS A 183 -1.62 -17.94 -9.18
CA LYS A 183 -1.21 -18.97 -8.22
C LYS A 183 0.29 -19.22 -8.26
N HIS A 184 0.83 -19.42 -9.47
CA HIS A 184 2.26 -19.67 -9.65
C HIS A 184 3.11 -18.45 -9.25
N THR A 185 2.71 -17.25 -9.65
CA THR A 185 3.38 -16.00 -9.26
C THR A 185 3.47 -15.84 -7.74
N LEU A 186 2.37 -16.09 -7.02
CA LEU A 186 2.37 -16.02 -5.55
C LEU A 186 3.29 -17.07 -4.93
N ALA A 187 3.27 -18.31 -5.46
CA ALA A 187 4.13 -19.40 -4.98
C ALA A 187 5.62 -19.05 -5.17
N GLU A 188 6.01 -18.52 -6.33
CA GLU A 188 7.38 -18.05 -6.58
C GLU A 188 7.82 -16.95 -5.61
N ARG A 189 6.95 -15.96 -5.34
CA ARG A 189 7.28 -14.87 -4.39
C ARG A 189 7.40 -15.38 -2.96
N ILE A 190 6.47 -16.25 -2.51
CA ILE A 190 6.55 -16.88 -1.18
C ILE A 190 7.83 -17.72 -1.08
N ALA A 191 8.15 -18.52 -2.08
CA ALA A 191 9.37 -19.32 -2.12
C ALA A 191 10.62 -18.45 -1.98
N MET A 192 10.69 -17.36 -2.73
CA MET A 192 11.79 -16.39 -2.68
C MET A 192 11.99 -15.80 -1.28
N HIS A 193 10.91 -15.44 -0.59
CA HIS A 193 10.97 -14.81 0.73
C HIS A 193 11.20 -15.79 1.88
N THR A 194 10.76 -17.05 1.72
CA THR A 194 10.84 -18.05 2.79
C THR A 194 12.05 -18.98 2.69
N GLY A 195 12.66 -19.07 1.51
CA GLY A 195 13.71 -20.04 1.21
C GLY A 195 13.20 -21.45 0.93
N GLN A 196 11.88 -21.66 0.87
CA GLN A 196 11.27 -22.93 0.47
C GLN A 196 11.33 -23.09 -1.07
N SER A 197 11.16 -24.32 -1.58
CA SER A 197 10.98 -24.51 -3.03
C SER A 197 9.56 -24.14 -3.47
N VAL A 198 9.38 -23.78 -4.74
CA VAL A 198 8.05 -23.47 -5.32
C VAL A 198 7.13 -24.68 -5.18
N GLU A 199 7.63 -25.89 -5.45
CA GLU A 199 6.89 -27.14 -5.33
C GLU A 199 6.42 -27.39 -3.88
N GLN A 200 7.27 -27.04 -2.89
CA GLN A 200 6.89 -27.13 -1.48
C GLN A 200 5.76 -26.14 -1.14
N ILE A 201 5.85 -24.88 -1.61
CA ILE A 201 4.81 -23.88 -1.41
C ILE A 201 3.51 -24.31 -2.08
N GLU A 202 3.54 -24.80 -3.31
CA GLU A 202 2.35 -25.28 -4.02
C GLU A 202 1.67 -26.46 -3.31
N THR A 203 2.48 -27.40 -2.77
CA THR A 203 1.98 -28.54 -2.00
C THR A 203 1.36 -28.09 -0.69
N ASP A 204 2.04 -27.25 0.07
CA ASP A 204 1.65 -26.81 1.40
C ASP A 204 0.44 -25.84 1.37
N SER A 205 0.27 -25.12 0.27
CA SER A 205 -0.84 -24.18 0.08
C SER A 205 -2.08 -24.80 -0.56
N ASP A 206 -2.08 -26.07 -0.92
CA ASP A 206 -3.24 -26.71 -1.57
C ASP A 206 -4.51 -26.65 -0.70
N ARG A 207 -4.34 -26.71 0.62
CA ARG A 207 -5.38 -26.55 1.63
C ARG A 207 -4.91 -25.57 2.71
N ASP A 208 -5.84 -25.11 3.54
CA ASP A 208 -5.55 -24.26 4.68
C ASP A 208 -4.48 -24.90 5.56
N ARG A 209 -3.34 -24.24 5.67
CA ARG A 209 -2.26 -24.63 6.55
C ARG A 209 -1.98 -23.51 7.55
N TRP A 210 -2.23 -23.81 8.82
CA TRP A 210 -2.04 -22.88 9.92
C TRP A 210 -0.67 -23.09 10.57
N PHE A 211 -0.09 -21.99 11.01
CA PHE A 211 1.20 -21.94 11.68
C PHE A 211 1.06 -21.08 12.94
N THR A 212 1.59 -21.56 14.04
CA THR A 212 1.91 -20.72 15.20
C THR A 212 3.04 -19.76 14.86
N ALA A 213 3.30 -18.77 15.71
CA ALA A 213 4.39 -17.82 15.49
C ALA A 213 5.76 -18.52 15.34
N GLU A 214 6.05 -19.54 16.15
CA GLU A 214 7.30 -20.30 16.09
C GLU A 214 7.38 -21.15 14.80
N GLU A 215 6.32 -21.84 14.43
CA GLU A 215 6.26 -22.59 13.16
C GLU A 215 6.38 -21.65 11.94
N ALA A 216 5.83 -20.43 12.01
CA ALA A 216 5.97 -19.42 10.96
C ALA A 216 7.43 -18.95 10.82
N LYS A 217 8.15 -18.86 11.92
CA LYS A 217 9.59 -18.58 11.91
C LYS A 217 10.38 -19.75 11.31
N ASP A 218 10.12 -20.99 11.77
CA ASP A 218 10.81 -22.17 11.27
C ASP A 218 10.57 -22.40 9.77
N TYR A 219 9.38 -22.00 9.27
CA TYR A 219 9.04 -22.10 7.86
C TYR A 219 9.68 -20.97 7.02
N GLY A 220 10.04 -19.86 7.64
CA GLY A 220 10.68 -18.71 7.00
C GLY A 220 9.72 -17.55 6.67
N PHE A 221 8.47 -17.56 7.14
CA PHE A 221 7.55 -16.43 6.96
C PHE A 221 7.98 -15.20 7.75
N VAL A 222 8.59 -15.41 8.92
CA VAL A 222 9.16 -14.36 9.77
C VAL A 222 10.56 -14.70 10.21
N ASP A 223 11.32 -13.72 10.65
CA ASP A 223 12.69 -13.89 11.13
C ASP A 223 12.74 -14.04 12.65
N HIS A 224 11.79 -13.40 13.34
CA HIS A 224 11.79 -13.32 14.81
C HIS A 224 10.40 -13.48 15.41
N VAL A 225 10.31 -14.18 16.55
CA VAL A 225 9.16 -14.12 17.44
C VAL A 225 9.53 -13.23 18.61
N ILE A 226 8.82 -12.11 18.79
CA ILE A 226 9.13 -11.09 19.79
C ILE A 226 7.99 -10.93 20.81
N ARG A 227 8.31 -10.76 22.08
CA ARG A 227 7.35 -10.55 23.19
C ARG A 227 7.26 -9.09 23.62
N SER A 228 8.27 -8.31 23.27
CA SER A 228 8.38 -6.91 23.64
C SER A 228 8.98 -6.09 22.49
N ALA A 229 8.56 -4.86 22.35
CA ALA A 229 9.17 -3.93 21.42
C ALA A 229 10.68 -3.69 21.67
N THR A 230 11.15 -3.98 22.87
CA THR A 230 12.57 -3.89 23.22
C THR A 230 13.43 -5.03 22.66
N GLU A 231 12.79 -6.09 22.15
CA GLU A 231 13.47 -7.20 21.48
C GLU A 231 13.70 -6.95 19.98
N VAL A 232 13.05 -5.95 19.43
CA VAL A 232 13.33 -5.49 18.06
C VAL A 232 14.74 -4.90 18.06
N PRO A 233 15.65 -5.39 17.20
CA PRO A 233 16.99 -4.81 17.09
C PRO A 233 16.89 -3.30 16.85
N SER A 234 17.51 -2.50 17.71
CA SER A 234 17.62 -1.07 17.45
C SER A 234 18.46 -0.88 16.17
N GLU A 235 17.98 -0.06 15.26
CA GLU A 235 18.82 0.40 14.16
C GLU A 235 20.15 0.88 14.75
N GLY A 236 21.26 0.26 14.34
CA GLY A 236 22.58 0.72 14.75
C GLY A 236 22.76 2.19 14.36
N PRO A 237 23.61 2.97 15.06
CA PRO A 237 23.81 4.35 14.71
C PRO A 237 24.20 4.43 13.23
N VAL A 238 23.41 5.17 12.45
CA VAL A 238 23.74 5.49 11.06
C VAL A 238 25.09 6.19 11.09
N SER A 239 26.11 5.53 10.57
CA SER A 239 27.51 6.01 10.52
C SER A 239 27.70 6.96 9.36
#